data_19ff50a41e4ec4c939acb63417905dc0
#
_entry.id   19ff50a41e4ec4c939acb63417905dc0
#
_cell.length_a   1.000
_cell.length_b   1.000
_cell.length_c   1.000
_cell.angle_alpha   90.00
_cell.angle_beta   90.00
_cell.angle_gamma   90.00
#
_symmetry.space_group_name_H-M   'P 1'
#
loop_
_entity.id
_entity.type
_entity.pdbx_description
1 polymer ?
#
loop_
_entity_poly.entity_id
_entity_poly.type
_entity_poly.pdbx_seq_one_letter_code
_entity_poly.pdbx_strand_id
1 'polypeptide(L)'
;MIETVSTAAMPSEQETNATNSPFQTVKTIATLILLLLVLPLNLALTAIALLRSIIIKPFQSRTIAESPQTILVGGGKRTKALQLARSFHKAGHRVILVETHKYWLTGHRYSWAVDRFYTVPNPQTEEYPHALLKIVQQEKVDVYVPVSSAGGSYYDAKAKSVLSPHCTVMQLDVETLQRLDDKYEMATAAKALGLRVPKSYRITNPQQVIDFDFSDAQRPYILKSIPYDSIRRLDLTKLPCTTEPETAAFVKSLPISESKPWIMQEYIPGQEYCTHSTIRDGHLQLHCCCKSSAFQINYQNVDRPDIENWIRQFAKSLNLTGQVSFDFMEAADDGQIYAIECNPRTHSAITVFYDHPDVAKAYLEPDPLPQIVQPLASSRPTYWIYHEIWRLVTHLWSPKQVYERLKIIAQGKDAIFEWDDPLPFLMVHHWHIPLLLWADLQKTNEWIRIDFNIGELVEIGGE
;
A
#
# COMPACT_ATOMS: atom_id res chain seq x y z
N MET A 1 14.55 -47.38 7.61
CA MET A 1 13.17 -47.13 8.06
C MET A 1 12.89 -45.69 7.73
N ILE A 2 12.12 -45.46 6.67
CA ILE A 2 11.74 -44.15 6.18
C ILE A 2 10.31 -43.94 6.70
N GLU A 3 10.15 -43.03 7.66
CA GLU A 3 8.82 -42.64 8.12
C GLU A 3 8.23 -41.62 7.14
N THR A 4 7.15 -42.05 6.52
CA THR A 4 6.30 -41.22 5.66
C THR A 4 5.50 -40.24 6.51
N VAL A 5 5.77 -38.95 6.32
CA VAL A 5 4.93 -37.86 6.89
C VAL A 5 3.63 -37.83 6.10
N SER A 6 2.54 -38.12 6.80
CA SER A 6 1.15 -38.05 6.32
C SER A 6 0.78 -36.62 5.97
N THR A 7 0.46 -36.38 4.71
CA THR A 7 -0.21 -35.17 4.23
C THR A 7 -1.65 -35.14 4.76
N ALA A 8 -1.89 -34.33 5.79
CA ALA A 8 -3.25 -34.04 6.22
C ALA A 8 -3.95 -33.21 5.12
N ALA A 9 -4.98 -33.77 4.52
CA ALA A 9 -5.84 -33.11 3.56
C ALA A 9 -6.51 -31.89 4.22
N MET A 10 -6.44 -30.74 3.55
CA MET A 10 -7.25 -29.57 3.89
C MET A 10 -8.72 -29.93 3.77
N PRO A 11 -9.61 -29.44 4.69
CA PRO A 11 -11.03 -29.64 4.53
C PRO A 11 -11.52 -28.98 3.25
N SER A 12 -12.28 -29.72 2.44
CA SER A 12 -12.94 -29.25 1.26
C SER A 12 -13.79 -28.01 1.56
N GLU A 13 -13.57 -26.92 0.81
CA GLU A 13 -14.52 -25.81 0.75
C GLU A 13 -15.91 -26.36 0.41
N GLN A 14 -16.79 -26.30 1.38
CA GLN A 14 -18.22 -26.41 1.07
C GLN A 14 -18.58 -25.17 0.25
N GLU A 15 -18.81 -25.34 -1.03
CA GLU A 15 -19.54 -24.39 -1.88
C GLU A 15 -20.93 -24.20 -1.25
N THR A 16 -21.04 -23.21 -0.36
CA THR A 16 -22.34 -22.67 -0.01
C THR A 16 -22.79 -21.90 -1.25
N ASN A 17 -23.87 -22.37 -1.89
CA ASN A 17 -24.63 -21.64 -2.89
C ASN A 17 -25.27 -20.41 -2.23
N ALA A 18 -24.47 -19.39 -1.93
CA ALA A 18 -24.93 -18.10 -1.47
C ALA A 18 -25.42 -17.32 -2.70
N THR A 19 -26.73 -17.19 -2.85
CA THR A 19 -27.32 -16.24 -3.79
C THR A 19 -26.96 -14.83 -3.35
N ASN A 20 -26.54 -13.97 -4.28
CA ASN A 20 -26.27 -12.55 -4.04
C ASN A 20 -27.43 -11.94 -3.24
N SER A 21 -27.11 -11.26 -2.14
CA SER A 21 -28.10 -10.47 -1.41
C SER A 21 -28.73 -9.47 -2.41
N PRO A 22 -30.07 -9.37 -2.50
CA PRO A 22 -30.74 -8.39 -3.38
C PRO A 22 -30.21 -6.97 -3.20
N PHE A 23 -29.79 -6.63 -1.99
CA PHE A 23 -29.18 -5.35 -1.63
C PHE A 23 -27.84 -5.15 -2.35
N GLN A 24 -26.99 -6.16 -2.39
CA GLN A 24 -25.68 -6.10 -3.04
C GLN A 24 -25.82 -5.92 -4.57
N THR A 25 -26.74 -6.64 -5.19
CA THR A 25 -27.06 -6.48 -6.62
C THR A 25 -27.51 -5.06 -6.92
N VAL A 26 -28.46 -4.51 -6.12
CA VAL A 26 -28.95 -3.14 -6.28
C VAL A 26 -27.83 -2.13 -6.09
N LYS A 27 -26.97 -2.30 -5.07
CA LYS A 27 -25.80 -1.45 -4.82
C LYS A 27 -24.84 -1.43 -6.03
N THR A 28 -24.54 -2.59 -6.59
CA THR A 28 -23.63 -2.73 -7.75
C THR A 28 -24.22 -2.08 -8.98
N ILE A 29 -25.52 -2.31 -9.29
CA ILE A 29 -26.22 -1.69 -10.42
C ILE A 29 -26.29 -0.17 -10.26
N ALA A 30 -26.66 0.32 -9.07
CA ALA A 30 -26.73 1.76 -8.80
C ALA A 30 -25.35 2.42 -8.98
N THR A 31 -24.28 1.76 -8.55
CA THR A 31 -22.91 2.25 -8.74
C THR A 31 -22.52 2.30 -10.21
N LEU A 32 -22.86 1.27 -11.01
CA LEU A 32 -22.63 1.27 -12.47
C LEU A 32 -23.40 2.41 -13.16
N ILE A 33 -24.65 2.66 -12.76
CA ILE A 33 -25.46 3.78 -13.28
C ILE A 33 -24.81 5.11 -12.93
N LEU A 34 -24.35 5.32 -11.69
CA LEU A 34 -23.65 6.54 -11.28
C LEU A 34 -22.39 6.78 -12.09
N LEU A 35 -21.58 5.74 -12.31
CA LEU A 35 -20.39 5.83 -13.16
C LEU A 35 -20.75 6.18 -14.60
N LEU A 36 -21.82 5.59 -15.15
CA LEU A 36 -22.31 5.91 -16.50
C LEU A 36 -22.80 7.36 -16.62
N LEU A 37 -23.47 7.89 -15.60
CA LEU A 37 -23.94 9.27 -15.58
C LEU A 37 -22.79 10.30 -15.55
N VAL A 38 -21.67 9.97 -14.92
CA VAL A 38 -20.48 10.83 -14.86
C VAL A 38 -19.56 10.65 -16.07
N LEU A 39 -19.72 9.59 -16.86
CA LEU A 39 -18.90 9.30 -18.03
C LEU A 39 -18.80 10.47 -19.05
N PRO A 40 -19.89 11.18 -19.44
CA PRO A 40 -19.77 12.28 -20.38
C PRO A 40 -18.87 13.41 -19.89
N LEU A 41 -18.92 13.72 -18.60
CA LEU A 41 -18.05 14.74 -17.96
C LEU A 41 -16.58 14.29 -18.04
N ASN A 42 -16.29 13.06 -17.68
CA ASN A 42 -14.92 12.54 -17.71
C ASN A 42 -14.38 12.37 -19.15
N LEU A 43 -15.25 12.05 -20.12
CA LEU A 43 -14.89 12.06 -21.54
C LEU A 43 -14.52 13.47 -22.00
N ALA A 44 -15.34 14.49 -21.65
CA ALA A 44 -15.06 15.88 -21.99
C ALA A 44 -13.74 16.36 -21.35
N LEU A 45 -13.52 16.07 -20.05
CA LEU A 45 -12.28 16.40 -19.35
C LEU A 45 -11.07 15.73 -20.02
N THR A 46 -11.19 14.46 -20.35
CA THR A 46 -10.13 13.71 -21.03
C THR A 46 -9.86 14.27 -22.43
N ALA A 47 -10.90 14.59 -23.21
CA ALA A 47 -10.74 15.19 -24.53
C ALA A 47 -10.04 16.56 -24.47
N ILE A 48 -10.41 17.40 -23.51
CA ILE A 48 -9.75 18.71 -23.28
C ILE A 48 -8.28 18.49 -22.93
N ALA A 49 -7.96 17.55 -22.03
CA ALA A 49 -6.58 17.25 -21.64
C ALA A 49 -5.76 16.69 -22.81
N LEU A 50 -6.34 15.82 -23.66
CA LEU A 50 -5.70 15.32 -24.86
C LEU A 50 -5.43 16.43 -25.88
N LEU A 51 -6.40 17.30 -26.15
CA LEU A 51 -6.22 18.44 -27.04
C LEU A 51 -5.13 19.38 -26.53
N ARG A 52 -5.15 19.71 -25.23
CA ARG A 52 -4.09 20.50 -24.60
C ARG A 52 -2.72 19.84 -24.79
N SER A 53 -2.65 18.52 -24.56
CA SER A 53 -1.40 17.77 -24.72
C SER A 53 -0.88 17.80 -26.16
N ILE A 54 -1.74 17.67 -27.17
CA ILE A 54 -1.36 17.76 -28.59
C ILE A 54 -0.78 19.13 -28.92
N ILE A 55 -1.35 20.19 -28.33
CA ILE A 55 -0.91 21.57 -28.56
C ILE A 55 0.42 21.85 -27.86
N ILE A 56 0.61 21.36 -26.64
CA ILE A 56 1.75 21.73 -25.77
C ILE A 56 2.95 20.80 -25.98
N LYS A 57 2.76 19.51 -26.18
CA LYS A 57 3.85 18.51 -26.33
C LYS A 57 4.91 18.89 -27.38
N PRO A 58 4.57 19.45 -28.56
CA PRO A 58 5.60 19.84 -29.53
C PRO A 58 6.59 20.88 -29.00
N PHE A 59 6.20 21.63 -27.99
CA PHE A 59 7.01 22.70 -27.37
C PHE A 59 7.73 22.26 -26.09
N GLN A 60 7.49 21.03 -25.64
CA GLN A 60 8.15 20.45 -24.46
C GLN A 60 9.37 19.65 -24.91
N SER A 61 10.54 19.98 -24.40
CA SER A 61 11.73 19.17 -24.58
C SER A 61 11.55 17.84 -23.88
N ARG A 62 11.68 16.73 -24.61
CA ARG A 62 11.70 15.40 -24.00
C ARG A 62 13.00 15.28 -23.22
N THR A 63 12.90 14.99 -21.92
CA THR A 63 14.06 14.62 -21.13
C THR A 63 14.59 13.28 -21.66
N ILE A 64 15.86 13.25 -22.01
CA ILE A 64 16.58 12.02 -22.34
C ILE A 64 17.57 11.81 -21.21
N ALA A 65 17.47 10.67 -20.51
CA ALA A 65 18.44 10.32 -19.50
C ALA A 65 19.82 10.13 -20.15
N GLU A 66 20.90 10.51 -19.47
CA GLU A 66 22.27 10.27 -19.96
C GLU A 66 22.53 8.77 -20.18
N SER A 67 21.98 7.94 -19.30
CA SER A 67 22.01 6.48 -19.40
C SER A 67 20.58 5.93 -19.24
N PRO A 68 19.80 5.84 -20.35
CA PRO A 68 18.45 5.34 -20.28
C PRO A 68 18.40 3.86 -19.82
N GLN A 69 17.60 3.57 -18.81
CA GLN A 69 17.39 2.24 -18.26
C GLN A 69 15.99 1.73 -18.59
N THR A 70 15.82 0.41 -18.62
CA THR A 70 14.54 -0.26 -18.74
C THR A 70 14.08 -0.69 -17.36
N ILE A 71 12.92 -0.19 -16.92
CA ILE A 71 12.40 -0.39 -15.58
C ILE A 71 11.12 -1.22 -15.65
N LEU A 72 11.09 -2.34 -14.94
CA LEU A 72 9.90 -3.15 -14.75
C LEU A 72 9.21 -2.73 -13.46
N VAL A 73 7.98 -2.25 -13.53
CA VAL A 73 7.17 -1.84 -12.36
C VAL A 73 6.07 -2.88 -12.14
N GLY A 74 6.07 -3.51 -10.97
CA GLY A 74 5.05 -4.47 -10.55
C GLY A 74 3.77 -3.81 -10.02
N GLY A 75 2.68 -4.57 -9.87
CA GLY A 75 1.43 -4.08 -9.27
C GLY A 75 0.72 -3.02 -10.08
N GLY A 76 0.65 -3.20 -11.37
CA GLY A 76 0.21 -2.24 -12.38
C GLY A 76 -1.19 -1.64 -12.19
N LYS A 77 -2.08 -2.27 -11.43
CA LYS A 77 -3.41 -1.72 -11.10
C LYS A 77 -3.40 -0.65 -10.01
N ARG A 78 -2.27 -0.47 -9.30
CA ARG A 78 -2.14 0.42 -8.14
C ARG A 78 -1.71 1.82 -8.55
N THR A 79 -2.33 2.86 -8.00
CA THR A 79 -1.97 4.27 -8.28
C THR A 79 -0.49 4.55 -8.01
N LYS A 80 0.09 3.93 -6.98
CA LYS A 80 1.52 4.06 -6.66
C LYS A 80 2.43 3.51 -7.75
N ALA A 81 2.02 2.45 -8.47
CA ALA A 81 2.76 1.94 -9.63
C ALA A 81 2.68 2.92 -10.81
N LEU A 82 1.49 3.50 -11.06
CA LEU A 82 1.32 4.55 -12.06
C LEU A 82 2.19 5.77 -11.75
N GLN A 83 2.22 6.19 -10.47
CA GLN A 83 3.05 7.32 -10.04
C GLN A 83 4.54 7.07 -10.33
N LEU A 84 5.07 5.90 -9.98
CA LEU A 84 6.45 5.55 -10.25
C LEU A 84 6.73 5.44 -11.76
N ALA A 85 5.82 4.82 -12.53
CA ALA A 85 5.92 4.75 -13.98
C ALA A 85 6.06 6.15 -14.61
N ARG A 86 5.22 7.10 -14.18
CA ARG A 86 5.28 8.50 -14.62
C ARG A 86 6.60 9.17 -14.24
N SER A 87 7.10 8.94 -13.03
CA SER A 87 8.36 9.52 -12.57
C SER A 87 9.55 9.01 -13.39
N PHE A 88 9.63 7.71 -13.65
CA PHE A 88 10.68 7.10 -14.47
C PHE A 88 10.61 7.56 -15.93
N HIS A 89 9.40 7.58 -16.51
CA HIS A 89 9.21 8.05 -17.87
C HIS A 89 9.58 9.53 -18.06
N LYS A 90 9.17 10.41 -17.10
CA LYS A 90 9.53 11.82 -17.10
C LYS A 90 11.04 12.03 -17.01
N ALA A 91 11.75 11.15 -16.32
CA ALA A 91 13.21 11.17 -16.22
C ALA A 91 13.92 10.59 -17.48
N GLY A 92 13.18 10.13 -18.49
CA GLY A 92 13.74 9.67 -19.77
C GLY A 92 14.04 8.17 -19.82
N HIS A 93 13.54 7.37 -18.89
CA HIS A 93 13.70 5.91 -18.86
C HIS A 93 12.56 5.21 -19.59
N ARG A 94 12.81 3.96 -19.99
CA ARG A 94 11.80 3.06 -20.57
C ARG A 94 11.06 2.32 -19.46
N VAL A 95 9.73 2.32 -19.48
CA VAL A 95 8.91 1.74 -18.42
C VAL A 95 8.06 0.60 -18.94
N ILE A 96 8.18 -0.54 -18.28
CA ILE A 96 7.36 -1.73 -18.49
C ILE A 96 6.49 -1.92 -17.26
N LEU A 97 5.19 -2.02 -17.44
CA LEU A 97 4.23 -2.26 -16.36
C LEU A 97 3.80 -3.72 -16.37
N VAL A 98 3.77 -4.37 -15.21
CA VAL A 98 3.31 -5.75 -15.08
C VAL A 98 2.23 -5.89 -14.01
N GLU A 99 1.23 -6.73 -14.29
CA GLU A 99 0.13 -7.04 -13.38
C GLU A 99 -0.28 -8.52 -13.50
N THR A 100 -1.02 -9.04 -12.54
CA THR A 100 -1.56 -10.40 -12.63
C THR A 100 -2.60 -10.55 -13.73
N HIS A 101 -2.76 -11.75 -14.28
CA HIS A 101 -3.73 -12.03 -15.35
C HIS A 101 -5.15 -11.61 -15.00
N LYS A 102 -5.54 -11.71 -13.72
CA LYS A 102 -6.86 -11.27 -13.21
C LYS A 102 -7.16 -9.81 -13.56
N TYR A 103 -6.14 -8.94 -13.58
CA TYR A 103 -6.28 -7.50 -13.79
C TYR A 103 -5.68 -7.01 -15.11
N TRP A 104 -5.67 -7.87 -16.14
CA TRP A 104 -5.10 -7.55 -17.46
C TRP A 104 -5.72 -6.30 -18.13
N LEU A 105 -6.93 -5.93 -17.73
CA LEU A 105 -7.64 -4.73 -18.22
C LEU A 105 -7.46 -3.51 -17.30
N THR A 106 -6.46 -3.49 -16.42
CA THR A 106 -6.21 -2.33 -15.56
C THR A 106 -6.12 -1.02 -16.36
N GLY A 107 -6.73 0.04 -15.83
CA GLY A 107 -6.76 1.35 -16.50
C GLY A 107 -5.37 2.00 -16.62
N HIS A 108 -4.44 1.67 -15.74
CA HIS A 108 -3.10 2.27 -15.74
C HIS A 108 -2.23 1.86 -16.94
N ARG A 109 -2.51 0.72 -17.57
CA ARG A 109 -1.82 0.28 -18.79
C ARG A 109 -1.94 1.25 -19.97
N TYR A 110 -2.93 2.15 -19.93
CA TYR A 110 -3.18 3.17 -20.96
C TYR A 110 -2.41 4.47 -20.72
N SER A 111 -1.58 4.54 -19.69
CA SER A 111 -0.67 5.66 -19.45
C SER A 111 0.36 5.77 -20.56
N TRP A 112 0.62 7.00 -20.99
CA TRP A 112 1.72 7.28 -21.92
C TRP A 112 3.10 7.07 -21.32
N ALA A 113 3.17 6.96 -20.00
CA ALA A 113 4.39 6.59 -19.28
C ALA A 113 4.70 5.09 -19.36
N VAL A 114 3.82 4.27 -19.93
CA VAL A 114 3.96 2.82 -20.03
C VAL A 114 4.28 2.43 -21.48
N ASP A 115 5.54 2.06 -21.74
CA ASP A 115 5.98 1.64 -23.07
C ASP A 115 5.47 0.24 -23.42
N ARG A 116 5.38 -0.65 -22.44
CA ARG A 116 4.83 -2.01 -22.60
C ARG A 116 4.10 -2.46 -21.34
N PHE A 117 3.11 -3.34 -21.55
CA PHE A 117 2.36 -3.95 -20.46
C PHE A 117 2.36 -5.47 -20.61
N TYR A 118 2.67 -6.17 -19.52
CA TYR A 118 2.65 -7.62 -19.44
C TYR A 118 1.73 -8.10 -18.33
N THR A 119 1.28 -9.35 -18.46
CA THR A 119 0.57 -10.03 -17.39
C THR A 119 1.34 -11.28 -16.96
N VAL A 120 1.24 -11.58 -15.65
CA VAL A 120 1.89 -12.71 -15.01
C VAL A 120 0.88 -13.55 -14.22
N PRO A 121 1.19 -14.80 -13.89
CA PRO A 121 0.38 -15.65 -13.02
C PRO A 121 0.18 -15.02 -11.64
N ASN A 122 -0.70 -15.63 -10.84
CA ASN A 122 -0.86 -15.25 -9.44
C ASN A 122 0.49 -15.37 -8.70
N PRO A 123 0.91 -14.37 -7.91
CA PRO A 123 2.16 -14.40 -7.16
C PRO A 123 2.35 -15.63 -6.27
N GLN A 124 1.26 -16.25 -5.81
CA GLN A 124 1.28 -17.45 -4.99
C GLN A 124 1.72 -18.72 -5.74
N THR A 125 1.74 -18.68 -7.09
CA THR A 125 2.13 -19.85 -7.90
C THR A 125 3.66 -19.91 -8.12
N GLU A 126 4.18 -21.11 -8.35
CA GLU A 126 5.60 -21.32 -8.62
C GLU A 126 6.05 -20.73 -9.96
N GLU A 127 5.12 -20.53 -10.89
CA GLU A 127 5.42 -19.95 -12.20
C GLU A 127 5.69 -18.45 -12.14
N TYR A 128 5.25 -17.75 -11.08
CA TYR A 128 5.35 -16.29 -10.98
C TYR A 128 6.79 -15.76 -11.13
N PRO A 129 7.80 -16.25 -10.38
CA PRO A 129 9.18 -15.78 -10.54
C PRO A 129 9.74 -16.03 -11.93
N HIS A 130 9.39 -17.17 -12.55
CA HIS A 130 9.85 -17.53 -13.89
C HIS A 130 9.19 -16.68 -14.97
N ALA A 131 7.91 -16.34 -14.81
CA ALA A 131 7.21 -15.41 -15.71
C ALA A 131 7.84 -14.01 -15.67
N LEU A 132 8.18 -13.51 -14.47
CA LEU A 132 8.92 -12.26 -14.32
C LEU A 132 10.30 -12.34 -14.97
N LEU A 133 11.06 -13.43 -14.74
CA LEU A 133 12.38 -13.64 -15.33
C LEU A 133 12.32 -13.60 -16.87
N LYS A 134 11.32 -14.24 -17.47
CA LYS A 134 11.13 -14.22 -18.92
C LYS A 134 10.97 -12.78 -19.44
N ILE A 135 10.19 -11.95 -18.74
CA ILE A 135 10.01 -10.53 -19.12
C ILE A 135 11.35 -9.78 -18.93
N VAL A 136 12.04 -9.98 -17.81
CA VAL A 136 13.34 -9.35 -17.53
C VAL A 136 14.35 -9.63 -18.65
N GLN A 137 14.46 -10.88 -19.08
CA GLN A 137 15.38 -11.29 -20.13
C GLN A 137 14.95 -10.77 -21.51
N GLN A 138 13.65 -10.90 -21.85
CA GLN A 138 13.10 -10.48 -23.15
C GLN A 138 13.25 -8.98 -23.37
N GLU A 139 12.98 -8.18 -22.33
CA GLU A 139 12.94 -6.73 -22.41
C GLU A 139 14.27 -6.08 -21.96
N LYS A 140 15.23 -6.89 -21.52
CA LYS A 140 16.53 -6.43 -20.97
C LYS A 140 16.32 -5.40 -19.86
N VAL A 141 15.56 -5.82 -18.85
CA VAL A 141 15.23 -4.97 -17.70
C VAL A 141 16.48 -4.74 -16.85
N ASP A 142 16.75 -3.49 -16.53
CA ASP A 142 17.85 -3.09 -15.64
C ASP A 142 17.43 -3.09 -14.18
N VAL A 143 16.19 -2.66 -13.90
CA VAL A 143 15.70 -2.53 -12.53
C VAL A 143 14.25 -3.04 -12.42
N TYR A 144 13.98 -3.92 -11.46
CA TYR A 144 12.63 -4.31 -11.07
C TYR A 144 12.21 -3.58 -9.80
N VAL A 145 11.08 -2.88 -9.86
CA VAL A 145 10.47 -2.15 -8.75
C VAL A 145 9.10 -2.76 -8.44
N PRO A 146 9.00 -3.66 -7.47
CA PRO A 146 7.71 -4.24 -7.07
C PRO A 146 6.86 -3.23 -6.31
N VAL A 147 5.55 -3.22 -6.63
CA VAL A 147 4.54 -2.34 -6.01
C VAL A 147 3.34 -3.18 -5.59
N SER A 148 3.58 -4.16 -4.76
CA SER A 148 2.57 -5.17 -4.42
C SER A 148 1.74 -4.86 -3.17
N SER A 149 0.77 -5.74 -2.90
CA SER A 149 -0.01 -5.80 -1.66
C SER A 149 0.82 -6.36 -0.49
N ALA A 150 0.21 -6.42 0.68
CA ALA A 150 0.79 -7.09 1.84
C ALA A 150 1.18 -8.54 1.53
N GLY A 151 0.23 -9.33 1.03
CA GLY A 151 0.51 -10.71 0.64
C GLY A 151 1.44 -10.85 -0.57
N GLY A 152 1.33 -9.93 -1.56
CA GLY A 152 2.14 -9.96 -2.78
C GLY A 152 3.63 -9.67 -2.54
N SER A 153 3.97 -8.81 -1.60
CA SER A 153 5.36 -8.40 -1.33
C SER A 153 6.27 -9.57 -0.91
N TYR A 154 5.72 -10.56 -0.23
CA TYR A 154 6.44 -11.79 0.10
C TYR A 154 6.87 -12.59 -1.14
N TYR A 155 6.00 -12.68 -2.14
CA TYR A 155 6.31 -13.40 -3.39
C TYR A 155 7.26 -12.61 -4.29
N ASP A 156 7.22 -11.28 -4.25
CA ASP A 156 8.25 -10.45 -4.89
C ASP A 156 9.63 -10.63 -4.25
N ALA A 157 9.66 -10.73 -2.92
CA ALA A 157 10.91 -11.05 -2.21
C ALA A 157 11.45 -12.44 -2.57
N LYS A 158 10.58 -13.45 -2.74
CA LYS A 158 10.96 -14.78 -3.27
C LYS A 158 11.49 -14.68 -4.70
N ALA A 159 10.86 -13.90 -5.56
CA ALA A 159 11.30 -13.73 -6.93
C ALA A 159 12.68 -13.05 -7.03
N LYS A 160 13.08 -12.25 -6.02
CA LYS A 160 14.37 -11.56 -5.98
C LYS A 160 15.55 -12.50 -6.21
N SER A 161 15.56 -13.69 -5.60
CA SER A 161 16.65 -14.67 -5.77
C SER A 161 16.83 -15.13 -7.22
N VAL A 162 15.72 -15.22 -7.98
CA VAL A 162 15.71 -15.62 -9.39
C VAL A 162 16.07 -14.43 -10.30
N LEU A 163 15.67 -13.22 -9.95
CA LEU A 163 15.83 -12.02 -10.78
C LEU A 163 17.18 -11.32 -10.60
N SER A 164 17.75 -11.33 -9.38
CA SER A 164 18.98 -10.58 -9.05
C SER A 164 20.21 -10.90 -9.92
N PRO A 165 20.38 -12.11 -10.50
CA PRO A 165 21.45 -12.33 -11.48
C PRO A 165 21.28 -11.57 -12.80
N HIS A 166 20.09 -11.01 -13.06
CA HIS A 166 19.74 -10.40 -14.35
C HIS A 166 19.39 -8.91 -14.26
N CYS A 167 18.93 -8.42 -13.10
CA CYS A 167 18.60 -7.01 -12.90
C CYS A 167 18.69 -6.62 -11.42
N THR A 168 18.75 -5.34 -11.13
CA THR A 168 18.61 -4.82 -9.76
C THR A 168 17.16 -4.99 -9.30
N VAL A 169 16.94 -5.51 -8.10
CA VAL A 169 15.59 -5.70 -7.52
C VAL A 169 15.42 -4.83 -6.28
N MET A 170 14.52 -3.86 -6.35
CA MET A 170 14.24 -2.90 -5.27
C MET A 170 13.27 -3.49 -4.24
N GLN A 171 13.67 -4.62 -3.63
CA GLN A 171 12.92 -5.36 -2.63
C GLN A 171 13.85 -5.92 -1.54
N LEU A 172 13.33 -6.03 -0.33
CA LEU A 172 14.00 -6.72 0.77
C LEU A 172 14.15 -8.21 0.47
N ASP A 173 15.09 -8.87 1.15
CA ASP A 173 15.16 -10.33 1.15
C ASP A 173 14.00 -10.92 1.94
N VAL A 174 13.65 -12.18 1.65
CA VAL A 174 12.50 -12.86 2.27
C VAL A 174 12.56 -12.83 3.79
N GLU A 175 13.71 -13.17 4.37
CA GLU A 175 13.90 -13.21 5.82
C GLU A 175 13.73 -11.82 6.46
N THR A 176 14.37 -10.82 5.89
CA THR A 176 14.26 -9.43 6.34
C THR A 176 12.83 -8.92 6.20
N LEU A 177 12.17 -9.22 5.08
CA LEU A 177 10.78 -8.84 4.84
C LEU A 177 9.86 -9.43 5.91
N GLN A 178 9.94 -10.75 6.14
CA GLN A 178 9.10 -11.43 7.13
C GLN A 178 9.33 -10.90 8.54
N ARG A 179 10.59 -10.66 8.90
CA ARG A 179 10.96 -10.08 10.19
C ARG A 179 10.39 -8.67 10.38
N LEU A 180 10.38 -7.84 9.35
CA LEU A 180 9.86 -6.47 9.45
C LEU A 180 8.32 -6.41 9.37
N ASP A 181 7.68 -7.33 8.66
CA ASP A 181 6.21 -7.43 8.59
C ASP A 181 5.60 -8.00 9.89
N ASP A 182 6.38 -8.80 10.67
CA ASP A 182 6.02 -9.23 12.01
C ASP A 182 6.19 -8.06 13.01
N LYS A 183 5.08 -7.55 13.51
CA LYS A 183 5.05 -6.40 14.43
C LYS A 183 5.90 -6.61 15.69
N TYR A 184 5.97 -7.82 16.20
CA TYR A 184 6.75 -8.15 17.40
C TYR A 184 8.25 -8.22 17.09
N GLU A 185 8.64 -8.86 16.00
CA GLU A 185 10.04 -8.96 15.57
C GLU A 185 10.61 -7.58 15.19
N MET A 186 9.82 -6.76 14.48
CA MET A 186 10.19 -5.38 14.17
C MET A 186 10.40 -4.55 15.45
N ALA A 187 9.45 -4.61 16.39
CA ALA A 187 9.57 -3.91 17.65
C ALA A 187 10.79 -4.39 18.48
N THR A 188 11.06 -5.69 18.47
CA THR A 188 12.23 -6.29 19.14
C THR A 188 13.53 -5.79 18.51
N ALA A 189 13.62 -5.76 17.18
CA ALA A 189 14.78 -5.24 16.46
C ALA A 189 15.03 -3.76 16.74
N ALA A 190 13.97 -2.94 16.70
CA ALA A 190 14.07 -1.51 17.00
C ALA A 190 14.50 -1.25 18.44
N LYS A 191 13.91 -1.98 19.39
CA LYS A 191 14.29 -1.88 20.83
C LYS A 191 15.75 -2.23 21.07
N ALA A 192 16.28 -3.25 20.40
CA ALA A 192 17.70 -3.63 20.49
C ALA A 192 18.65 -2.52 20.02
N LEU A 193 18.17 -1.63 19.15
CA LEU A 193 18.89 -0.45 18.64
C LEU A 193 18.66 0.80 19.51
N GLY A 194 17.93 0.69 20.62
CA GLY A 194 17.57 1.83 21.45
C GLY A 194 16.50 2.77 20.86
N LEU A 195 15.84 2.33 19.79
CA LEU A 195 14.77 3.08 19.12
C LEU A 195 13.43 2.86 19.83
N ARG A 196 12.61 3.93 19.89
CA ARG A 196 11.34 3.87 20.61
C ARG A 196 10.29 3.07 19.83
N VAL A 197 9.69 2.11 20.54
CA VAL A 197 8.55 1.31 20.14
C VAL A 197 7.65 1.12 21.36
N PRO A 198 6.35 0.85 21.21
CA PRO A 198 5.47 0.50 22.32
C PRO A 198 5.97 -0.77 23.03
N LYS A 199 5.74 -0.88 24.34
CA LYS A 199 5.94 -2.15 25.04
C LYS A 199 5.08 -3.22 24.38
N SER A 200 5.66 -4.36 24.07
CA SER A 200 4.99 -5.39 23.28
C SER A 200 5.36 -6.78 23.77
N TYR A 201 4.39 -7.69 23.72
CA TYR A 201 4.51 -9.08 24.14
C TYR A 201 3.93 -9.98 23.04
N ARG A 202 4.64 -11.06 22.70
CA ARG A 202 4.13 -12.08 21.77
C ARG A 202 3.20 -13.01 22.52
N ILE A 203 2.00 -13.18 22.02
CA ILE A 203 0.91 -13.95 22.64
C ILE A 203 0.59 -15.14 21.72
N THR A 204 0.76 -16.34 22.24
CA THR A 204 0.44 -17.61 21.54
C THR A 204 -0.64 -18.40 22.26
N ASN A 205 -1.02 -17.96 23.48
CA ASN A 205 -2.06 -18.57 24.29
C ASN A 205 -2.88 -17.45 24.99
N PRO A 206 -4.23 -17.49 24.96
CA PRO A 206 -5.08 -16.56 25.66
C PRO A 206 -4.75 -16.37 27.16
N GLN A 207 -4.30 -17.44 27.82
CA GLN A 207 -3.99 -17.41 29.25
C GLN A 207 -2.85 -16.46 29.60
N GLN A 208 -1.88 -16.25 28.66
CA GLN A 208 -0.79 -15.28 28.86
C GLN A 208 -1.28 -13.85 29.09
N VAL A 209 -2.41 -13.49 28.49
CA VAL A 209 -3.04 -12.16 28.66
C VAL A 209 -3.93 -12.13 29.89
N ILE A 210 -4.65 -13.22 30.18
CA ILE A 210 -5.55 -13.31 31.33
C ILE A 210 -4.76 -13.24 32.64
N ASP A 211 -3.59 -13.88 32.70
CA ASP A 211 -2.71 -13.92 33.89
C ASP A 211 -1.72 -12.72 33.90
N PHE A 212 -1.79 -11.82 32.92
CA PHE A 212 -0.86 -10.69 32.84
C PHE A 212 -1.18 -9.66 33.95
N ASP A 213 -0.15 -9.27 34.71
CA ASP A 213 -0.26 -8.20 35.69
C ASP A 213 -0.23 -6.82 35.03
N PHE A 214 -1.36 -6.15 35.00
CA PHE A 214 -1.53 -4.82 34.44
C PHE A 214 -1.29 -3.69 35.47
N SER A 215 -0.93 -3.99 36.73
CA SER A 215 -0.81 -3.00 37.81
C SER A 215 0.24 -1.92 37.53
N ASP A 216 1.34 -2.29 36.86
CA ASP A 216 2.43 -1.38 36.47
C ASP A 216 2.26 -0.74 35.10
N ALA A 217 1.11 -0.94 34.46
CA ALA A 217 0.83 -0.43 33.12
C ALA A 217 0.51 1.06 33.15
N GLN A 218 1.38 1.89 32.60
CA GLN A 218 1.15 3.34 32.47
C GLN A 218 0.10 3.68 31.41
N ARG A 219 -0.04 2.82 30.40
CA ARG A 219 -1.02 2.91 29.29
C ARG A 219 -1.72 1.57 29.12
N PRO A 220 -2.96 1.55 28.65
CA PRO A 220 -3.64 0.30 28.33
C PRO A 220 -2.92 -0.44 27.18
N TYR A 221 -3.23 -1.72 27.03
CA TYR A 221 -2.75 -2.54 25.91
C TYR A 221 -3.89 -2.82 24.92
N ILE A 222 -3.51 -3.19 23.72
CA ILE A 222 -4.42 -3.71 22.68
C ILE A 222 -3.85 -5.01 22.13
N LEU A 223 -4.74 -5.87 21.60
CA LEU A 223 -4.33 -7.10 20.93
C LEU A 223 -4.48 -6.93 19.41
N LYS A 224 -3.41 -7.25 18.69
CA LYS A 224 -3.40 -7.28 17.22
C LYS A 224 -2.91 -8.63 16.73
N SER A 225 -3.54 -9.15 15.67
CA SER A 225 -3.02 -10.35 14.99
C SER A 225 -1.66 -10.04 14.35
N ILE A 226 -0.67 -10.93 14.49
CA ILE A 226 0.59 -10.83 13.77
C ILE A 226 0.36 -11.17 12.28
N PRO A 227 -0.25 -12.33 11.92
CA PRO A 227 -0.71 -12.52 10.55
C PRO A 227 -1.80 -11.51 10.19
N TYR A 228 -1.85 -11.10 8.92
CA TYR A 228 -2.88 -10.18 8.45
C TYR A 228 -4.29 -10.71 8.75
N ASP A 229 -5.11 -9.90 9.42
CA ASP A 229 -6.51 -10.17 9.74
C ASP A 229 -7.38 -8.98 9.32
N SER A 230 -8.02 -9.11 8.17
CA SER A 230 -8.89 -8.06 7.59
C SER A 230 -10.12 -7.74 8.44
N ILE A 231 -10.57 -8.69 9.27
CA ILE A 231 -11.78 -8.57 10.10
C ILE A 231 -11.48 -7.79 11.38
N ARG A 232 -10.37 -8.11 12.06
CA ARG A 232 -10.07 -7.60 13.41
C ARG A 232 -9.04 -6.48 13.46
N ARG A 233 -8.47 -6.08 12.32
CA ARG A 233 -7.43 -5.04 12.29
C ARG A 233 -7.84 -3.68 12.86
N LEU A 234 -9.16 -3.41 12.96
CA LEU A 234 -9.72 -2.18 13.50
C LEU A 234 -10.22 -2.35 14.94
N ASP A 235 -10.09 -3.53 15.53
CA ASP A 235 -10.41 -3.75 16.92
C ASP A 235 -9.31 -3.17 17.81
N LEU A 236 -9.64 -2.10 18.52
CA LEU A 236 -8.75 -1.39 19.45
C LEU A 236 -9.27 -1.51 20.89
N THR A 237 -9.91 -2.63 21.23
CA THR A 237 -10.35 -2.94 22.58
C THR A 237 -9.19 -2.85 23.54
N LYS A 238 -9.33 -1.99 24.59
CA LYS A 238 -8.27 -1.71 25.54
C LYS A 238 -8.26 -2.72 26.67
N LEU A 239 -7.07 -3.16 27.03
CA LEU A 239 -6.82 -4.08 28.14
C LEU A 239 -6.07 -3.40 29.28
N PRO A 240 -6.40 -3.75 30.56
CA PRO A 240 -7.53 -4.60 30.92
C PRO A 240 -8.86 -3.96 30.58
N CYS A 241 -9.91 -4.76 30.36
CA CYS A 241 -11.30 -4.30 30.33
C CYS A 241 -11.72 -3.81 31.72
N THR A 242 -12.98 -3.39 31.87
CA THR A 242 -13.48 -2.85 33.14
C THR A 242 -13.41 -3.89 34.27
N THR A 243 -13.58 -5.17 33.94
CA THR A 243 -13.52 -6.28 34.89
C THR A 243 -12.64 -7.42 34.35
N GLU A 244 -12.08 -8.23 35.27
CA GLU A 244 -11.30 -9.42 34.89
C GLU A 244 -12.13 -10.44 34.05
N PRO A 245 -13.41 -10.74 34.38
CA PRO A 245 -14.24 -11.61 33.55
C PRO A 245 -14.45 -11.08 32.14
N GLU A 246 -14.64 -9.76 31.95
CA GLU A 246 -14.74 -9.15 30.62
C GLU A 246 -13.43 -9.26 29.85
N THR A 247 -12.30 -9.05 30.49
CA THR A 247 -10.96 -9.25 29.88
C THR A 247 -10.82 -10.70 29.43
N ALA A 248 -11.13 -11.66 30.29
CA ALA A 248 -11.03 -13.08 29.96
C ALA A 248 -12.00 -13.49 28.82
N ALA A 249 -13.23 -12.98 28.81
CA ALA A 249 -14.20 -13.23 27.76
C ALA A 249 -13.75 -12.68 26.41
N PHE A 250 -13.26 -11.42 26.36
CA PHE A 250 -12.73 -10.81 25.16
C PHE A 250 -11.54 -11.61 24.59
N VAL A 251 -10.54 -11.88 25.43
CA VAL A 251 -9.32 -12.58 25.00
C VAL A 251 -9.64 -13.99 24.48
N LYS A 252 -10.55 -14.73 25.13
CA LYS A 252 -10.99 -16.07 24.69
C LYS A 252 -11.79 -16.05 23.39
N SER A 253 -12.39 -14.92 23.00
CA SER A 253 -13.09 -14.78 21.72
C SER A 253 -12.14 -14.66 20.51
N LEU A 254 -10.85 -14.39 20.76
CA LEU A 254 -9.84 -14.21 19.71
C LEU A 254 -9.19 -15.56 19.34
N PRO A 255 -8.88 -15.78 18.05
CA PRO A 255 -8.27 -17.03 17.58
C PRO A 255 -6.76 -17.08 17.85
N ILE A 256 -6.38 -16.86 19.10
CA ILE A 256 -4.97 -16.86 19.54
C ILE A 256 -4.48 -18.31 19.65
N SER A 257 -3.37 -18.62 18.98
CA SER A 257 -2.71 -19.93 19.06
C SER A 257 -1.24 -19.84 18.65
N GLU A 258 -0.48 -20.91 18.83
CA GLU A 258 0.91 -21.03 18.34
C GLU A 258 1.00 -20.81 16.80
N SER A 259 0.04 -21.32 16.04
CA SER A 259 -0.01 -21.15 14.58
C SER A 259 -0.59 -19.80 14.14
N LYS A 260 -1.28 -19.08 15.04
CA LYS A 260 -1.82 -17.75 14.83
C LYS A 260 -1.45 -16.83 16.00
N PRO A 261 -0.17 -16.43 16.10
CA PRO A 261 0.29 -15.61 17.19
C PRO A 261 -0.27 -14.18 17.09
N TRP A 262 -0.43 -13.56 18.25
CA TRP A 262 -0.87 -12.18 18.41
C TRP A 262 0.23 -11.36 19.10
N ILE A 263 0.13 -10.04 18.99
CA ILE A 263 0.93 -9.11 19.77
C ILE A 263 0.00 -8.38 20.74
N MET A 264 0.34 -8.38 22.03
CA MET A 264 -0.20 -7.46 23.01
C MET A 264 0.72 -6.26 23.04
N GLN A 265 0.24 -5.12 22.56
CA GLN A 265 1.00 -3.90 22.35
C GLN A 265 0.42 -2.76 23.18
N GLU A 266 1.27 -2.00 23.87
CA GLU A 266 0.90 -0.78 24.56
C GLU A 266 0.18 0.18 23.59
N TYR A 267 -1.00 0.63 23.96
CA TYR A 267 -1.80 1.58 23.17
C TYR A 267 -1.25 3.00 23.37
N ILE A 268 -0.77 3.60 22.30
CA ILE A 268 -0.26 4.97 22.31
C ILE A 268 -1.38 5.91 21.81
N PRO A 269 -2.02 6.69 22.69
CA PRO A 269 -3.00 7.68 22.26
C PRO A 269 -2.29 8.89 21.64
N GLY A 270 -2.74 9.36 20.49
CA GLY A 270 -2.12 10.53 19.87
C GLY A 270 -2.38 10.66 18.38
N GLN A 271 -1.46 11.32 17.67
CA GLN A 271 -1.50 11.51 16.24
C GLN A 271 -0.72 10.40 15.54
N GLU A 272 -1.37 9.74 14.62
CA GLU A 272 -0.73 8.75 13.76
C GLU A 272 -0.06 9.39 12.55
N TYR A 273 1.09 8.83 12.14
CA TYR A 273 1.82 9.17 10.93
C TYR A 273 2.16 7.91 10.15
N CYS A 274 2.03 7.98 8.83
CA CYS A 274 2.54 6.97 7.93
C CYS A 274 3.69 7.52 7.09
N THR A 275 4.61 6.65 6.71
CA THR A 275 5.78 7.04 5.93
C THR A 275 5.89 6.24 4.64
N HIS A 276 6.70 6.71 3.71
CA HIS A 276 7.26 5.90 2.65
C HIS A 276 8.74 6.22 2.52
N SER A 277 9.57 5.19 2.45
CA SER A 277 11.00 5.32 2.25
C SER A 277 11.51 4.32 1.22
N THR A 278 12.36 4.80 0.30
CA THR A 278 13.21 3.98 -0.56
C THR A 278 14.61 4.00 0.02
N ILE A 279 15.19 2.83 0.20
CA ILE A 279 16.46 2.64 0.90
C ILE A 279 17.38 1.81 0.01
N ARG A 280 18.66 2.15 0.01
CA ARG A 280 19.73 1.38 -0.64
C ARG A 280 20.92 1.27 0.29
N ASP A 281 21.36 0.05 0.57
CA ASP A 281 22.53 -0.26 1.40
C ASP A 281 22.52 0.52 2.73
N GLY A 282 21.37 0.50 3.41
CA GLY A 282 21.15 1.18 4.66
C GLY A 282 20.96 2.71 4.58
N HIS A 283 21.04 3.31 3.38
CA HIS A 283 20.91 4.75 3.19
C HIS A 283 19.54 5.11 2.62
N LEU A 284 18.87 6.08 3.27
CA LEU A 284 17.65 6.65 2.73
C LEU A 284 17.93 7.42 1.45
N GLN A 285 17.26 7.04 0.37
CA GLN A 285 17.31 7.72 -0.93
C GLN A 285 16.13 8.66 -1.12
N LEU A 286 14.93 8.22 -0.69
CA LEU A 286 13.69 8.96 -0.79
C LEU A 286 12.90 8.77 0.49
N HIS A 287 12.27 9.85 0.99
CA HIS A 287 11.44 9.79 2.20
C HIS A 287 10.30 10.80 2.15
N CYS A 288 9.12 10.39 2.63
CA CYS A 288 8.04 11.28 3.01
C CYS A 288 7.34 10.78 4.26
N CYS A 289 6.76 11.74 5.00
CA CYS A 289 5.93 11.49 6.16
C CYS A 289 4.60 12.21 6.00
N CYS A 290 3.50 11.52 6.28
CA CYS A 290 2.14 12.08 6.21
C CYS A 290 1.38 11.82 7.50
N LYS A 291 0.54 12.76 7.93
CA LYS A 291 -0.44 12.45 8.98
C LYS A 291 -1.33 11.32 8.50
N SER A 292 -1.64 10.39 9.38
CA SER A 292 -2.45 9.21 9.10
C SER A 292 -3.70 9.14 9.97
N SER A 293 -4.65 8.34 9.53
CA SER A 293 -5.82 7.92 10.28
C SER A 293 -6.34 6.59 9.72
N ALA A 294 -7.13 5.85 10.48
CA ALA A 294 -7.63 4.52 10.12
C ALA A 294 -8.32 4.41 8.74
N PHE A 295 -8.81 5.53 8.20
CA PHE A 295 -9.51 5.60 6.91
C PHE A 295 -8.90 6.64 5.97
N GLN A 296 -7.59 6.82 6.02
CA GLN A 296 -6.94 7.81 5.20
C GLN A 296 -6.99 7.45 3.71
N ILE A 297 -7.40 8.42 2.91
CA ILE A 297 -7.45 8.36 1.44
C ILE A 297 -6.92 9.66 0.80
N ASN A 298 -6.13 10.42 1.55
CA ASN A 298 -5.39 11.58 1.07
C ASN A 298 -4.07 11.69 1.82
N TYR A 299 -3.05 12.23 1.16
CA TYR A 299 -1.70 12.33 1.68
C TYR A 299 -1.19 13.75 1.53
N GLN A 300 -0.70 14.30 2.63
CA GLN A 300 -0.01 15.58 2.67
C GLN A 300 1.30 15.39 3.43
N ASN A 301 2.41 15.70 2.77
CA ASN A 301 3.71 15.63 3.42
C ASN A 301 3.79 16.60 4.61
N VAL A 302 4.39 16.14 5.68
CA VAL A 302 4.72 16.93 6.87
C VAL A 302 6.19 16.71 7.22
N ASP A 303 6.85 17.77 7.62
CA ASP A 303 8.24 17.69 8.06
C ASP A 303 8.32 17.09 9.46
N ARG A 304 8.98 15.94 9.59
CA ARG A 304 9.17 15.17 10.83
C ARG A 304 10.59 14.59 10.88
N PRO A 305 11.58 15.43 11.20
CA PRO A 305 12.98 15.00 11.25
C PRO A 305 13.25 13.95 12.32
N ASP A 306 12.46 13.91 13.38
CA ASP A 306 12.51 12.87 14.42
C ASP A 306 12.15 11.47 13.86
N ILE A 307 11.08 11.38 13.05
CA ILE A 307 10.66 10.15 12.35
C ILE A 307 11.71 9.76 11.29
N GLU A 308 12.16 10.72 10.48
CA GLU A 308 13.21 10.46 9.49
C GLU A 308 14.48 9.90 10.13
N ASN A 309 14.93 10.51 11.24
CA ASN A 309 16.12 10.05 11.96
C ASN A 309 15.94 8.64 12.54
N TRP A 310 14.75 8.32 13.08
CA TRP A 310 14.44 6.98 13.55
C TRP A 310 14.60 5.95 12.43
N ILE A 311 13.99 6.22 11.26
CA ILE A 311 14.05 5.33 10.09
C ILE A 311 15.49 5.21 9.58
N ARG A 312 16.23 6.32 9.51
CA ARG A 312 17.64 6.37 9.08
C ARG A 312 18.51 5.44 9.94
N GLN A 313 18.38 5.53 11.26
CA GLN A 313 19.13 4.69 12.19
C GLN A 313 18.76 3.22 12.04
N PHE A 314 17.47 2.92 11.94
CA PHE A 314 16.99 1.55 11.76
C PHE A 314 17.46 0.95 10.44
N ALA A 315 17.28 1.66 9.34
CA ALA A 315 17.68 1.22 8.00
C ALA A 315 19.20 0.97 7.91
N LYS A 316 20.01 1.87 8.45
CA LYS A 316 21.48 1.75 8.47
C LYS A 316 21.93 0.54 9.28
N SER A 317 21.35 0.33 10.45
CA SER A 317 21.73 -0.78 11.35
C SER A 317 21.44 -2.15 10.77
N LEU A 318 20.40 -2.27 9.94
CA LEU A 318 20.00 -3.52 9.28
C LEU A 318 20.48 -3.60 7.83
N ASN A 319 21.22 -2.62 7.35
CA ASN A 319 21.71 -2.51 5.96
C ASN A 319 20.60 -2.79 4.92
N LEU A 320 19.44 -2.14 5.08
CA LEU A 320 18.27 -2.40 4.24
C LEU A 320 18.47 -1.93 2.80
N THR A 321 17.95 -2.69 1.83
CA THR A 321 17.78 -2.27 0.43
C THR A 321 16.40 -2.66 -0.05
N GLY A 322 15.57 -1.66 -0.42
CA GLY A 322 14.20 -1.87 -0.87
C GLY A 322 13.29 -0.70 -0.48
N GLN A 323 11.99 -0.99 -0.44
CA GLN A 323 10.96 -0.01 -0.10
C GLN A 323 10.28 -0.41 1.21
N VAL A 324 10.15 0.54 2.13
CA VAL A 324 9.51 0.32 3.42
C VAL A 324 8.58 1.48 3.78
N SER A 325 7.55 1.18 4.54
CA SER A 325 6.67 2.14 5.18
C SER A 325 6.59 1.80 6.67
N PHE A 326 6.81 2.79 7.52
CA PHE A 326 6.58 2.66 8.95
C PHE A 326 5.40 3.51 9.35
N ASP A 327 4.61 3.00 10.28
CA ASP A 327 3.55 3.74 10.94
C ASP A 327 4.00 4.11 12.35
N PHE A 328 3.80 5.39 12.71
CA PHE A 328 4.23 5.96 13.99
C PHE A 328 3.05 6.57 14.73
N MET A 329 3.10 6.54 16.06
CA MET A 329 2.25 7.34 16.94
C MET A 329 3.10 8.40 17.64
N GLU A 330 2.68 9.67 17.53
CA GLU A 330 3.14 10.73 18.41
C GLU A 330 2.22 10.75 19.62
N ALA A 331 2.77 10.36 20.77
CA ALA A 331 1.99 10.21 21.99
C ALA A 331 1.50 11.56 22.52
N ALA A 332 0.23 11.64 22.87
CA ALA A 332 -0.37 12.87 23.40
C ALA A 332 0.09 13.25 24.81
N ASP A 333 0.60 12.29 25.56
CA ASP A 333 1.03 12.46 26.96
C ASP A 333 2.50 12.87 27.10
N ASP A 334 3.41 12.36 26.27
CA ASP A 334 4.85 12.65 26.35
C ASP A 334 5.44 13.30 25.10
N GLY A 335 4.65 13.46 24.02
CA GLY A 335 5.07 14.07 22.75
C GLY A 335 6.13 13.25 22.00
N GLN A 336 6.41 12.01 22.41
CA GLN A 336 7.42 11.17 21.78
C GLN A 336 6.82 10.35 20.64
N ILE A 337 7.66 9.99 19.67
CA ILE A 337 7.26 9.10 18.58
C ILE A 337 7.53 7.64 18.93
N TYR A 338 6.60 6.78 18.56
CA TYR A 338 6.67 5.34 18.73
C TYR A 338 6.36 4.66 17.40
N ALA A 339 7.29 3.88 16.83
CA ALA A 339 7.01 3.07 15.67
C ALA A 339 6.12 1.88 16.06
N ILE A 340 4.95 1.77 15.44
CA ILE A 340 3.93 0.78 15.81
C ILE A 340 3.88 -0.41 14.86
N GLU A 341 4.26 -0.23 13.59
CA GLU A 341 4.40 -1.33 12.62
C GLU A 341 5.29 -0.92 11.44
N CYS A 342 5.82 -1.90 10.75
CA CYS A 342 6.49 -1.77 9.46
C CYS A 342 5.68 -2.48 8.38
N ASN A 343 5.53 -1.83 7.24
CA ASN A 343 4.98 -2.38 6.02
C ASN A 343 6.13 -2.44 4.99
N PRO A 344 6.79 -3.59 4.76
CA PRO A 344 7.99 -3.70 3.92
C PRO A 344 7.64 -3.68 2.42
N ARG A 345 7.04 -2.58 1.97
CA ARG A 345 6.55 -2.33 0.61
C ARG A 345 6.30 -0.85 0.35
N THR A 346 6.08 -0.51 -0.93
CA THR A 346 5.71 0.85 -1.35
C THR A 346 4.41 1.30 -0.68
N HIS A 347 4.42 2.47 -0.06
CA HIS A 347 3.22 3.12 0.47
C HIS A 347 2.56 4.05 -0.55
N SER A 348 1.26 4.27 -0.42
CA SER A 348 0.52 5.15 -1.33
C SER A 348 0.89 6.64 -1.19
N ALA A 349 1.53 7.02 -0.09
CA ALA A 349 2.10 8.36 0.09
C ALA A 349 3.15 8.73 -0.98
N ILE A 350 3.72 7.77 -1.73
CA ILE A 350 4.60 8.04 -2.87
C ILE A 350 3.95 8.99 -3.90
N THR A 351 2.63 9.09 -3.93
CA THR A 351 1.91 10.00 -4.82
C THR A 351 2.22 11.47 -4.57
N VAL A 352 2.70 11.88 -3.38
CA VAL A 352 3.08 13.27 -3.11
C VAL A 352 4.33 13.72 -3.86
N PHE A 353 5.07 12.80 -4.49
CA PHE A 353 6.23 13.08 -5.33
C PHE A 353 5.90 13.29 -6.81
N TYR A 354 4.63 13.50 -7.17
CA TYR A 354 4.17 13.54 -8.57
C TYR A 354 4.90 14.58 -9.46
N ASP A 355 5.48 15.60 -8.88
CA ASP A 355 6.19 16.70 -9.55
C ASP A 355 7.71 16.71 -9.27
N HIS A 356 8.24 15.76 -8.46
CA HIS A 356 9.64 15.77 -8.09
C HIS A 356 10.51 15.12 -9.18
N PRO A 357 11.52 15.84 -9.74
CA PRO A 357 12.33 15.35 -10.87
C PRO A 357 13.29 14.21 -10.48
N ASP A 358 13.73 14.14 -9.22
CA ASP A 358 14.79 13.23 -8.78
C ASP A 358 14.27 11.90 -8.23
N VAL A 359 12.94 11.60 -8.31
CA VAL A 359 12.41 10.30 -7.89
C VAL A 359 13.14 9.15 -8.58
N ALA A 360 13.37 9.27 -9.89
CA ALA A 360 14.08 8.22 -10.63
C ALA A 360 15.48 7.97 -10.06
N LYS A 361 16.24 9.02 -9.73
CA LYS A 361 17.57 8.89 -9.13
C LYS A 361 17.54 8.08 -7.82
N ALA A 362 16.54 8.30 -6.97
CA ALA A 362 16.41 7.57 -5.70
C ALA A 362 16.24 6.06 -5.86
N TYR A 363 15.80 5.61 -7.04
CA TYR A 363 15.62 4.19 -7.36
C TYR A 363 16.76 3.62 -8.21
N LEU A 364 17.42 4.44 -9.00
CA LEU A 364 18.29 3.97 -10.09
C LEU A 364 19.76 4.21 -9.83
N GLU A 365 20.11 5.27 -9.07
CA GLU A 365 21.51 5.54 -8.76
C GLU A 365 22.08 4.42 -7.88
N PRO A 366 23.24 3.85 -8.24
CA PRO A 366 23.87 2.78 -7.46
C PRO A 366 24.41 3.29 -6.12
N ASP A 367 24.92 4.50 -6.10
CA ASP A 367 25.51 5.11 -4.90
C ASP A 367 24.47 5.91 -4.10
N PRO A 368 24.66 6.04 -2.78
CA PRO A 368 23.81 6.86 -1.94
C PRO A 368 23.77 8.32 -2.42
N LEU A 369 22.57 8.87 -2.53
CA LEU A 369 22.40 10.27 -2.90
C LEU A 369 22.95 11.20 -1.81
N PRO A 370 23.55 12.35 -2.17
CA PRO A 370 24.10 13.30 -1.21
C PRO A 370 22.99 13.93 -0.32
N GLN A 371 21.78 13.98 -0.84
CA GLN A 371 20.59 14.45 -0.12
C GLN A 371 19.43 13.50 -0.38
N ILE A 372 18.62 13.27 0.66
CA ILE A 372 17.38 12.49 0.55
C ILE A 372 16.38 13.26 -0.31
N VAL A 373 15.77 12.56 -1.27
CA VAL A 373 14.68 13.08 -2.07
C VAL A 373 13.44 13.18 -1.18
N GLN A 374 12.98 14.40 -0.93
CA GLN A 374 11.76 14.69 -0.16
C GLN A 374 10.75 15.39 -1.07
N PRO A 375 9.42 15.32 -0.79
CA PRO A 375 8.44 16.07 -1.57
C PRO A 375 8.79 17.57 -1.65
N LEU A 376 8.58 18.18 -2.81
CA LEU A 376 8.83 19.60 -2.97
C LEU A 376 7.90 20.41 -2.06
N ALA A 377 8.38 21.54 -1.54
CA ALA A 377 7.55 22.45 -0.75
C ALA A 377 6.32 22.96 -1.52
N SER A 378 6.37 22.96 -2.87
CA SER A 378 5.28 23.31 -3.77
C SER A 378 4.33 22.15 -4.04
N SER A 379 4.67 20.91 -3.67
CA SER A 379 3.82 19.75 -3.92
C SER A 379 2.52 19.85 -3.16
N ARG A 380 1.42 19.67 -3.88
CA ARG A 380 0.07 19.70 -3.31
C ARG A 380 -0.26 18.35 -2.68
N PRO A 381 -1.13 18.33 -1.65
CA PRO A 381 -1.68 17.07 -1.14
C PRO A 381 -2.33 16.25 -2.24
N THR A 382 -2.21 14.93 -2.17
CA THR A 382 -2.84 14.01 -3.14
C THR A 382 -4.05 13.32 -2.54
N TYR A 383 -5.08 13.09 -3.37
CA TYR A 383 -6.32 12.41 -3.01
C TYR A 383 -6.87 11.62 -4.22
N TRP A 384 -7.95 10.87 -4.02
CA TRP A 384 -8.73 10.21 -5.07
C TRP A 384 -10.11 10.89 -5.11
N ILE A 385 -10.41 11.62 -6.20
CA ILE A 385 -11.58 12.51 -6.29
C ILE A 385 -12.91 11.79 -6.02
N TYR A 386 -13.07 10.53 -6.47
CA TYR A 386 -14.29 9.77 -6.23
C TYR A 386 -14.50 9.43 -4.75
N HIS A 387 -13.42 9.20 -4.00
CA HIS A 387 -13.50 9.03 -2.55
C HIS A 387 -13.88 10.34 -1.85
N GLU A 388 -13.30 11.46 -2.27
CA GLU A 388 -13.62 12.76 -1.67
C GLU A 388 -15.05 13.18 -1.98
N ILE A 389 -15.55 12.98 -3.22
CA ILE A 389 -16.94 13.24 -3.59
C ILE A 389 -17.88 12.34 -2.79
N TRP A 390 -17.57 11.02 -2.65
CA TRP A 390 -18.38 10.12 -1.85
C TRP A 390 -18.49 10.61 -0.40
N ARG A 391 -17.38 10.98 0.21
CA ARG A 391 -17.35 11.53 1.58
C ARG A 391 -18.12 12.84 1.69
N LEU A 392 -18.01 13.72 0.69
CA LEU A 392 -18.76 14.96 0.65
C LEU A 392 -20.28 14.69 0.64
N VAL A 393 -20.74 13.83 -0.26
CA VAL A 393 -22.17 13.50 -0.42
C VAL A 393 -22.73 12.79 0.82
N THR A 394 -21.96 11.85 1.39
CA THR A 394 -22.41 11.10 2.56
C THR A 394 -22.37 11.88 3.87
N HIS A 395 -21.84 13.12 3.87
CA HIS A 395 -21.76 13.98 5.07
C HIS A 395 -22.31 15.38 4.84
N LEU A 396 -23.25 15.55 3.89
CA LEU A 396 -23.87 16.85 3.57
C LEU A 396 -24.57 17.51 4.77
N TRP A 397 -25.00 16.72 5.78
CA TRP A 397 -25.60 17.24 7.01
C TRP A 397 -24.58 17.88 7.98
N SER A 398 -23.28 17.75 7.75
CA SER A 398 -22.22 18.32 8.59
C SER A 398 -21.48 19.43 7.85
N PRO A 399 -21.81 20.73 8.08
CA PRO A 399 -21.16 21.85 7.41
C PRO A 399 -19.63 21.86 7.58
N LYS A 400 -19.15 21.43 8.75
CA LYS A 400 -17.70 21.31 9.03
C LYS A 400 -17.04 20.29 8.09
N GLN A 401 -17.61 19.10 7.95
CA GLN A 401 -17.07 18.07 7.07
C GLN A 401 -17.16 18.47 5.60
N VAL A 402 -18.26 19.10 5.18
CA VAL A 402 -18.40 19.65 3.83
C VAL A 402 -17.28 20.65 3.53
N TYR A 403 -17.03 21.59 4.43
CA TYR A 403 -15.95 22.57 4.28
C TYR A 403 -14.57 21.89 4.19
N GLU A 404 -14.28 20.94 5.07
CA GLU A 404 -13.01 20.21 5.07
C GLU A 404 -12.80 19.42 3.76
N ARG A 405 -13.84 18.75 3.23
CA ARG A 405 -13.74 18.01 1.95
C ARG A 405 -13.54 18.97 0.76
N LEU A 406 -14.30 20.06 0.70
CA LEU A 406 -14.11 21.08 -0.35
C LEU A 406 -12.72 21.69 -0.29
N LYS A 407 -12.19 21.94 0.91
CA LYS A 407 -10.83 22.44 1.11
C LYS A 407 -9.79 21.44 0.58
N ILE A 408 -9.92 20.14 0.90
CA ILE A 408 -9.03 19.08 0.39
C ILE A 408 -9.05 19.06 -1.14
N ILE A 409 -10.24 19.07 -1.75
CA ILE A 409 -10.39 19.07 -3.21
C ILE A 409 -9.76 20.31 -3.85
N ALA A 410 -9.99 21.49 -3.29
CA ALA A 410 -9.46 22.74 -3.83
C ALA A 410 -7.94 22.88 -3.70
N GLN A 411 -7.38 22.44 -2.58
CA GLN A 411 -5.94 22.56 -2.28
C GLN A 411 -5.10 21.39 -2.81
N GLY A 412 -5.70 20.21 -2.94
CA GLY A 412 -5.00 19.02 -3.34
C GLY A 412 -5.03 18.76 -4.85
N LYS A 413 -4.60 17.58 -5.22
CA LYS A 413 -4.52 17.05 -6.58
C LYS A 413 -5.01 15.61 -6.61
N ASP A 414 -5.79 15.24 -7.63
CA ASP A 414 -6.14 13.83 -7.83
C ASP A 414 -4.89 13.01 -8.17
N ALA A 415 -4.74 11.85 -7.52
CA ALA A 415 -3.55 11.01 -7.64
C ALA A 415 -3.47 10.24 -8.97
N ILE A 416 -4.59 10.10 -9.69
CA ILE A 416 -4.65 9.40 -10.98
C ILE A 416 -4.66 10.38 -12.14
N PHE A 417 -5.40 11.52 -12.02
CA PHE A 417 -5.54 12.46 -13.10
C PHE A 417 -4.28 13.30 -13.33
N GLU A 418 -3.80 13.29 -14.57
CA GLU A 418 -2.73 14.18 -15.08
C GLU A 418 -3.17 14.82 -16.39
N TRP A 419 -2.94 16.15 -16.54
CA TRP A 419 -3.25 16.85 -17.77
C TRP A 419 -2.48 16.32 -18.98
N ASP A 420 -1.28 15.85 -18.76
CA ASP A 420 -0.40 15.34 -19.82
C ASP A 420 -0.54 13.83 -20.03
N ASP A 421 -1.28 13.14 -19.14
CA ASP A 421 -1.53 11.69 -19.19
C ASP A 421 -2.93 11.36 -18.62
N PRO A 422 -4.03 11.80 -19.29
CA PRO A 422 -5.39 11.71 -18.75
C PRO A 422 -6.04 10.34 -18.89
N LEU A 423 -5.54 9.47 -19.80
CA LEU A 423 -6.19 8.20 -20.11
C LEU A 423 -6.32 7.26 -18.91
N PRO A 424 -5.32 7.13 -18.01
CA PRO A 424 -5.49 6.29 -16.82
C PRO A 424 -6.70 6.67 -15.97
N PHE A 425 -6.98 7.96 -15.81
CA PHE A 425 -8.14 8.42 -15.05
C PHE A 425 -9.45 7.95 -15.67
N LEU A 426 -9.65 8.17 -16.96
CA LEU A 426 -10.84 7.70 -17.69
C LEU A 426 -10.97 6.18 -17.62
N MET A 427 -9.86 5.46 -17.87
CA MET A 427 -9.89 4.00 -17.99
C MET A 427 -10.02 3.30 -16.63
N VAL A 428 -9.53 3.87 -15.54
CA VAL A 428 -9.78 3.33 -14.20
C VAL A 428 -11.26 3.45 -13.84
N HIS A 429 -11.84 4.63 -14.00
CA HIS A 429 -13.19 4.90 -13.51
C HIS A 429 -14.30 4.37 -14.43
N HIS A 430 -14.07 4.29 -15.75
CA HIS A 430 -15.11 3.95 -16.72
C HIS A 430 -14.84 2.66 -17.54
N TRP A 431 -13.73 1.98 -17.23
CA TRP A 431 -13.40 0.70 -17.84
C TRP A 431 -13.05 -0.36 -16.78
N HIS A 432 -11.98 -0.15 -16.04
CA HIS A 432 -11.45 -1.12 -15.08
C HIS A 432 -12.45 -1.43 -13.96
N ILE A 433 -12.88 -0.41 -13.22
CA ILE A 433 -13.82 -0.59 -12.11
C ILE A 433 -15.21 -1.09 -12.58
N PRO A 434 -15.81 -0.57 -13.65
CA PRO A 434 -17.04 -1.15 -14.18
C PRO A 434 -16.95 -2.61 -14.54
N LEU A 435 -15.82 -3.07 -15.10
CA LEU A 435 -15.61 -4.50 -15.39
C LEU A 435 -15.51 -5.35 -14.13
N LEU A 436 -14.87 -4.85 -13.07
CA LEU A 436 -14.84 -5.54 -11.79
C LEU A 436 -16.26 -5.64 -11.18
N LEU A 437 -17.03 -4.55 -11.22
CA LEU A 437 -18.41 -4.53 -10.74
C LEU A 437 -19.32 -5.45 -11.57
N TRP A 438 -19.11 -5.50 -12.89
CA TRP A 438 -19.84 -6.42 -13.77
C TRP A 438 -19.51 -7.89 -13.46
N ALA A 439 -18.23 -8.19 -13.26
CA ALA A 439 -17.80 -9.54 -12.87
C ALA A 439 -18.33 -9.94 -11.48
N ASP A 440 -18.47 -8.99 -10.56
CA ASP A 440 -19.07 -9.18 -9.24
C ASP A 440 -20.56 -9.54 -9.31
N LEU A 441 -21.32 -8.95 -10.25
CA LEU A 441 -22.72 -9.33 -10.48
C LEU A 441 -22.90 -10.81 -10.86
N GLN A 442 -21.86 -11.41 -11.44
CA GLN A 442 -21.86 -12.82 -11.85
C GLN A 442 -21.36 -13.75 -10.74
N LYS A 443 -20.81 -13.18 -9.65
CA LYS A 443 -20.31 -13.89 -8.48
C LYS A 443 -21.16 -13.54 -7.27
N THR A 444 -21.08 -14.36 -6.23
CA THR A 444 -21.83 -14.18 -5.00
C THR A 444 -21.09 -13.41 -3.91
N ASN A 445 -19.98 -12.75 -4.25
CA ASN A 445 -19.15 -12.06 -3.28
C ASN A 445 -19.72 -10.68 -2.92
N GLU A 446 -19.70 -10.34 -1.64
CA GLU A 446 -20.15 -9.02 -1.16
C GLU A 446 -18.94 -8.06 -1.05
N TRP A 447 -18.91 -7.04 -1.92
CA TRP A 447 -17.93 -5.97 -1.78
C TRP A 447 -18.40 -4.87 -0.81
N ILE A 448 -17.47 -4.37 -0.01
CA ILE A 448 -17.72 -3.31 0.98
C ILE A 448 -17.57 -1.95 0.32
N ARG A 449 -16.45 -1.75 -0.41
CA ARG A 449 -16.10 -0.47 -1.05
C ARG A 449 -15.28 -0.69 -2.31
N ILE A 450 -15.31 0.30 -3.20
CA ILE A 450 -14.36 0.42 -4.30
C ILE A 450 -13.12 1.12 -3.75
N ASP A 451 -11.95 0.58 -3.99
CA ASP A 451 -10.69 1.24 -3.66
C ASP A 451 -9.92 1.61 -4.94
N PHE A 452 -10.08 2.86 -5.37
CA PHE A 452 -9.43 3.38 -6.58
C PHE A 452 -7.91 3.47 -6.45
N ASN A 453 -7.38 3.55 -5.23
CA ASN A 453 -5.94 3.59 -4.99
C ASN A 453 -5.28 2.24 -5.35
N ILE A 454 -5.91 1.15 -4.98
CA ILE A 454 -5.39 -0.20 -5.27
C ILE A 454 -6.02 -0.85 -6.51
N GLY A 455 -7.06 -0.22 -7.09
CA GLY A 455 -7.74 -0.72 -8.28
C GLY A 455 -8.51 -2.02 -8.05
N GLU A 456 -9.24 -2.11 -6.90
CA GLU A 456 -9.96 -3.32 -6.50
C GLU A 456 -11.31 -3.01 -5.87
N LEU A 457 -12.19 -4.01 -5.86
CA LEU A 457 -13.33 -4.09 -4.95
C LEU A 457 -12.84 -4.75 -3.65
N VAL A 458 -12.99 -4.06 -2.53
CA VAL A 458 -12.65 -4.61 -1.21
C VAL A 458 -13.82 -5.47 -0.76
N GLU A 459 -13.59 -6.76 -0.58
CA GLU A 459 -14.57 -7.76 -0.15
C GLU A 459 -14.50 -7.96 1.38
N ILE A 460 -15.57 -8.55 1.96
CA ILE A 460 -15.57 -8.94 3.37
C ILE A 460 -14.58 -10.09 3.55
N GLY A 461 -13.57 -9.90 4.41
CA GLY A 461 -12.53 -10.91 4.64
C GLY A 461 -11.47 -11.02 3.56
N GLY A 462 -11.50 -10.18 2.51
CA GLY A 462 -10.45 -10.06 1.48
C GLY A 462 -9.30 -9.13 1.87
N GLU A 463 -8.20 -9.19 1.09
CA GLU A 463 -7.05 -8.27 1.25
C GLU A 463 -7.45 -6.79 1.10
#